data_d604e4130341b6b7f13823f5443f937f
#
_entry.id   d604e4130341b6b7f13823f5443f937f
#
_cell.length_a   1.000
_cell.length_b   1.000
_cell.length_c   1.000
_cell.angle_alpha   90.00
_cell.angle_beta   90.00
_cell.angle_gamma   90.00
#
_symmetry.space_group_name_H-M   'P 1'
#
loop_
_entity.id
_entity.type
_entity.pdbx_description
1 polymer ?
#
loop_
_entity_poly.entity_id
_entity_poly.type
_entity_poly.pdbx_seq_one_letter_code
_entity_poly.pdbx_strand_id
1 'polypeptide(L)'
;GRGWRLQLETLKPERNATTAVCVGTGELVLRLAVDYARQRHVFGAPIGTHQGLAFPLARHKAHLELARLMNHKAAWAFDRGLPCGAEANMAKYVAAEAAFQAADQAMQVHGGYGYTTEYHVERYWRDLRVFRIAPVTQEMTLNYIAEHVLGLPKSYGA
;
A
#
# COMPACT_ATOMS: atom_id res chain seq x y z
N GLY A 1 1.45 9.70 33.17
CA GLY A 1 1.09 10.93 32.49
C GLY A 1 0.19 10.67 31.28
N ARG A 2 -0.53 11.70 30.77
CA ARG A 2 -1.47 11.55 29.67
C ARG A 2 -0.79 11.56 28.27
N GLY A 3 0.52 11.82 28.19
CA GLY A 3 1.24 12.01 26.91
C GLY A 3 1.16 10.81 25.97
N TRP A 4 1.34 9.60 26.46
CA TRP A 4 1.21 8.39 25.66
C TRP A 4 -0.18 8.23 25.02
N ARG A 5 -1.22 8.53 25.79
CA ARG A 5 -2.60 8.45 25.28
C ARG A 5 -2.86 9.47 24.16
N LEU A 6 -2.36 10.68 24.31
CA LEU A 6 -2.44 11.72 23.28
C LEU A 6 -1.66 11.31 22.02
N GLN A 7 -0.46 10.74 22.19
CA GLN A 7 0.32 10.21 21.06
C GLN A 7 -0.45 9.12 20.29
N LEU A 8 -1.11 8.20 20.97
CA LEU A 8 -1.90 7.16 20.30
C LEU A 8 -3.09 7.73 19.51
N GLU A 9 -3.71 8.81 19.99
CA GLU A 9 -4.80 9.48 19.24
C GLU A 9 -4.28 10.14 17.95
N THR A 10 -3.12 10.77 17.96
CA THR A 10 -2.53 11.41 16.77
C THR A 10 -2.07 10.39 15.72
N LEU A 11 -1.71 9.18 16.13
CA LEU A 11 -1.30 8.12 15.20
C LEU A 11 -2.45 7.56 14.34
N LYS A 12 -3.71 7.78 14.71
CA LYS A 12 -4.85 7.31 13.90
C LYS A 12 -4.99 8.05 12.58
N PRO A 13 -5.13 9.40 12.56
CA PRO A 13 -5.16 10.15 11.30
C PRO A 13 -3.86 10.03 10.50
N GLU A 14 -2.71 9.89 11.15
CA GLU A 14 -1.42 9.67 10.47
C GLU A 14 -1.42 8.36 9.67
N ARG A 15 -1.96 7.26 10.21
CA ARG A 15 -2.11 6.00 9.47
C ARG A 15 -3.01 6.18 8.25
N ASN A 16 -4.13 6.90 8.38
CA ASN A 16 -5.03 7.16 7.26
C ASN A 16 -4.35 8.00 6.17
N ALA A 17 -3.60 9.04 6.54
CA ALA A 17 -2.82 9.84 5.61
C ALA A 17 -1.75 9.01 4.88
N THR A 18 -0.99 8.21 5.63
CA THR A 18 0.00 7.28 5.07
C THR A 18 -0.64 6.29 4.09
N THR A 19 -1.80 5.74 4.45
CA THR A 19 -2.57 4.83 3.59
C THR A 19 -2.98 5.52 2.29
N ALA A 20 -3.45 6.77 2.35
CA ALA A 20 -3.81 7.55 1.17
C ALA A 20 -2.61 7.80 0.25
N VAL A 21 -1.45 8.11 0.81
CA VAL A 21 -0.19 8.24 0.05
C VAL A 21 0.18 6.93 -0.63
N CYS A 22 0.13 5.80 0.08
CA CYS A 22 0.40 4.49 -0.49
C CYS A 22 -0.53 4.18 -1.66
N VAL A 23 -1.84 4.35 -1.49
CA VAL A 23 -2.84 4.08 -2.53
C VAL A 23 -2.60 4.99 -3.75
N GLY A 24 -2.45 6.30 -3.54
CA GLY A 24 -2.24 7.26 -4.63
C GLY A 24 -0.95 7.00 -5.42
N THR A 25 0.16 6.72 -4.72
CA THR A 25 1.43 6.39 -5.37
C THR A 25 1.39 5.02 -6.04
N GLY A 26 0.75 4.03 -5.41
CA GLY A 26 0.54 2.70 -6.01
C GLY A 26 -0.25 2.77 -7.31
N GLU A 27 -1.29 3.60 -7.38
CA GLU A 27 -2.04 3.83 -8.62
C GLU A 27 -1.24 4.56 -9.69
N LEU A 28 -0.42 5.52 -9.28
CA LEU A 28 0.46 6.21 -10.22
C LEU A 28 1.41 5.23 -10.90
N VAL A 29 2.12 4.39 -10.12
CA VAL A 29 3.08 3.44 -10.71
C VAL A 29 2.39 2.37 -11.53
N LEU A 30 1.18 1.94 -11.12
CA LEU A 30 0.39 1.00 -11.89
C LEU A 30 -0.03 1.59 -13.24
N ARG A 31 -0.42 2.87 -13.28
CA ARG A 31 -0.73 3.58 -14.52
C ARG A 31 0.50 3.66 -15.43
N LEU A 32 1.66 4.04 -14.89
CA LEU A 32 2.92 4.08 -15.66
C LEU A 32 3.23 2.72 -16.29
N ALA A 33 3.06 1.63 -15.52
CA ALA A 33 3.28 0.28 -16.02
C ALA A 33 2.27 -0.12 -17.11
N VAL A 34 1.00 0.24 -16.95
CA VAL A 34 -0.05 -0.04 -17.97
C VAL A 34 0.22 0.74 -19.26
N ASP A 35 0.59 2.02 -19.16
CA ASP A 35 0.88 2.84 -20.33
C ASP A 35 2.11 2.31 -21.07
N TYR A 36 3.16 1.93 -20.35
CA TYR A 36 4.32 1.30 -20.94
C TYR A 36 3.97 -0.05 -21.61
N ALA A 37 3.16 -0.89 -20.94
CA ALA A 37 2.75 -2.18 -21.47
C ALA A 37 1.89 -2.08 -22.74
N ARG A 38 1.15 -0.99 -22.93
CA ARG A 38 0.39 -0.69 -24.16
C ARG A 38 1.29 -0.23 -25.31
N GLN A 39 2.37 0.48 -25.02
CA GLN A 39 3.24 1.10 -26.02
C GLN A 39 4.41 0.20 -26.43
N ARG A 40 4.95 -0.58 -25.50
CA ARG A 40 6.10 -1.44 -25.76
C ARG A 40 5.68 -2.69 -26.53
N HIS A 41 6.28 -2.91 -27.70
CA HIS A 41 6.06 -4.10 -28.54
C HIS A 41 7.24 -5.06 -28.44
N VAL A 42 6.91 -6.34 -28.27
CA VAL A 42 7.86 -7.47 -28.34
C VAL A 42 7.11 -8.63 -29.03
N PHE A 43 7.80 -9.36 -29.89
CA PHE A 43 7.20 -10.45 -30.68
C PHE A 43 5.97 -10.03 -31.51
N GLY A 44 6.00 -8.78 -32.04
CA GLY A 44 4.95 -8.28 -32.94
C GLY A 44 3.67 -7.76 -32.26
N ALA A 45 3.62 -7.76 -30.91
CA ALA A 45 2.44 -7.31 -30.14
C ALA A 45 2.84 -6.44 -28.94
N PRO A 46 1.92 -5.58 -28.44
CA PRO A 46 2.13 -4.90 -27.15
C PRO A 46 2.35 -5.91 -26.04
N ILE A 47 3.32 -5.64 -25.15
CA ILE A 47 3.62 -6.58 -24.05
C ILE A 47 2.44 -6.77 -23.08
N GLY A 48 1.52 -5.82 -23.01
CA GLY A 48 0.29 -5.91 -22.22
C GLY A 48 -0.70 -6.99 -22.68
N THR A 49 -0.51 -7.58 -23.86
CA THR A 49 -1.31 -8.72 -24.33
C THR A 49 -0.94 -10.03 -23.66
N HIS A 50 0.25 -10.10 -23.05
CA HIS A 50 0.71 -11.31 -22.38
C HIS A 50 0.10 -11.43 -21.00
N GLN A 51 -0.60 -12.53 -20.71
CA GLN A 51 -1.29 -12.80 -19.44
C GLN A 51 -0.31 -12.75 -18.24
N GLY A 52 0.95 -13.14 -18.45
CA GLY A 52 2.00 -13.04 -17.43
C GLY A 52 2.27 -11.60 -16.93
N LEU A 53 1.92 -10.58 -17.72
CA LEU A 53 1.98 -9.17 -17.32
C LEU A 53 0.59 -8.60 -16.99
N ALA A 54 -0.43 -8.92 -17.77
CA ALA A 54 -1.77 -8.37 -17.61
C ALA A 54 -2.42 -8.79 -16.27
N PHE A 55 -2.30 -10.06 -15.87
CA PHE A 55 -2.93 -10.60 -14.66
C PHE A 55 -2.33 -10.02 -13.37
N PRO A 56 -0.99 -9.93 -13.20
CA PRO A 56 -0.42 -9.20 -12.06
C PRO A 56 -0.90 -7.75 -11.96
N LEU A 57 -0.91 -7.00 -13.07
CA LEU A 57 -1.39 -5.61 -13.08
C LEU A 57 -2.85 -5.51 -12.64
N ALA A 58 -3.73 -6.38 -13.14
CA ALA A 58 -5.13 -6.42 -12.74
C ALA A 58 -5.30 -6.78 -11.24
N ARG A 59 -4.52 -7.71 -10.72
CA ARG A 59 -4.51 -8.08 -9.30
C ARG A 59 -4.10 -6.91 -8.42
N HIS A 60 -3.03 -6.19 -8.77
CA HIS A 60 -2.59 -5.03 -8.02
C HIS A 60 -3.63 -3.91 -8.03
N LYS A 61 -4.34 -3.70 -9.16
CA LYS A 61 -5.46 -2.75 -9.19
C LYS A 61 -6.55 -3.12 -8.18
N ALA A 62 -6.95 -4.39 -8.13
CA ALA A 62 -7.96 -4.85 -7.18
C ALA A 62 -7.52 -4.65 -5.72
N HIS A 63 -6.25 -4.96 -5.37
CA HIS A 63 -5.73 -4.77 -4.02
C HIS A 63 -5.68 -3.29 -3.61
N LEU A 64 -5.30 -2.39 -4.52
CA LEU A 64 -5.29 -0.95 -4.26
C LEU A 64 -6.70 -0.40 -4.01
N GLU A 65 -7.72 -0.88 -4.74
CA GLU A 65 -9.11 -0.50 -4.49
C GLU A 65 -9.61 -0.99 -3.14
N LEU A 66 -9.30 -2.23 -2.75
CA LEU A 66 -9.66 -2.75 -1.42
C LEU A 66 -9.00 -1.94 -0.30
N ALA A 67 -7.72 -1.58 -0.47
CA ALA A 67 -7.01 -0.73 0.48
C ALA A 67 -7.65 0.67 0.59
N ARG A 68 -8.05 1.26 -0.54
CA ARG A 68 -8.75 2.55 -0.60
C ARG A 68 -10.07 2.50 0.16
N LEU A 69 -10.90 1.49 -0.09
CA LEU A 69 -12.19 1.32 0.58
C LEU A 69 -12.03 1.18 2.10
N MET A 70 -11.04 0.42 2.55
CA MET A 70 -10.75 0.28 3.97
C MET A 70 -10.27 1.59 4.59
N ASN A 71 -9.45 2.39 3.87
CA ASN A 71 -9.03 3.70 4.32
C ASN A 71 -10.21 4.68 4.45
N HIS A 72 -11.12 4.68 3.47
CA HIS A 72 -12.33 5.50 3.54
C HIS A 72 -13.22 5.10 4.74
N LYS A 73 -13.34 3.80 5.02
CA LYS A 73 -14.07 3.31 6.20
C LYS A 73 -13.42 3.81 7.50
N ALA A 74 -12.09 3.76 7.60
CA ALA A 74 -11.35 4.25 8.77
C ALA A 74 -11.53 5.76 8.96
N ALA A 75 -11.41 6.55 7.88
CA ALA A 75 -11.60 7.99 7.91
C ALA A 75 -13.04 8.37 8.29
N TRP A 76 -14.02 7.70 7.68
CA TRP A 76 -15.44 7.90 8.00
C TRP A 76 -15.77 7.63 9.48
N ALA A 77 -15.20 6.58 10.05
CA ALA A 77 -15.39 6.27 11.47
C ALA A 77 -14.71 7.31 12.36
N PHE A 78 -13.51 7.75 12.00
CA PHE A 78 -12.79 8.81 12.72
C PHE A 78 -13.56 10.11 12.75
N ASP A 79 -14.09 10.58 11.61
CA ASP A 79 -14.88 11.81 11.51
C ASP A 79 -16.15 11.81 12.38
N ARG A 80 -16.65 10.63 12.72
CA ARG A 80 -17.81 10.43 13.59
C ARG A 80 -17.48 10.13 15.05
N GLY A 81 -16.22 10.20 15.41
CA GLY A 81 -15.76 9.86 16.77
C GLY A 81 -15.95 8.39 17.14
N LEU A 82 -16.13 7.51 16.14
CA LEU A 82 -16.26 6.06 16.35
C LEU A 82 -14.88 5.40 16.49
N PRO A 83 -14.78 4.24 17.17
CA PRO A 83 -13.57 3.44 17.17
C PRO A 83 -13.17 3.09 15.73
N CYS A 84 -11.93 3.43 15.34
CA CYS A 84 -11.40 3.18 13.99
C CYS A 84 -10.02 2.49 13.99
N GLY A 85 -9.54 2.05 15.15
CA GLY A 85 -8.20 1.46 15.27
C GLY A 85 -8.01 0.21 14.43
N ALA A 86 -9.00 -0.66 14.36
CA ALA A 86 -8.97 -1.88 13.56
C ALA A 86 -8.86 -1.55 12.06
N GLU A 87 -9.75 -0.69 11.57
CA GLU A 87 -9.78 -0.26 10.17
C GLU A 87 -8.49 0.46 9.76
N ALA A 88 -8.00 1.39 10.59
CA ALA A 88 -6.78 2.14 10.30
C ALA A 88 -5.52 1.24 10.22
N ASN A 89 -5.41 0.23 11.10
CA ASN A 89 -4.30 -0.72 11.03
C ASN A 89 -4.41 -1.65 9.82
N MET A 90 -5.60 -2.22 9.56
CA MET A 90 -5.82 -3.05 8.38
C MET A 90 -5.59 -2.27 7.07
N ALA A 91 -6.10 -1.04 6.98
CA ALA A 91 -5.90 -0.18 5.81
C ALA A 91 -4.41 0.11 5.56
N LYS A 92 -3.67 0.50 6.61
CA LYS A 92 -2.23 0.78 6.52
C LYS A 92 -1.44 -0.44 6.08
N TYR A 93 -1.71 -1.60 6.67
CA TYR A 93 -1.03 -2.84 6.32
C TYR A 93 -1.25 -3.21 4.84
N VAL A 94 -2.51 -3.29 4.41
CA VAL A 94 -2.86 -3.70 3.05
C VAL A 94 -2.37 -2.68 2.01
N ALA A 95 -2.50 -1.37 2.30
CA ALA A 95 -2.07 -0.33 1.35
C ALA A 95 -0.55 -0.32 1.14
N ALA A 96 0.24 -0.42 2.21
CA ALA A 96 1.69 -0.44 2.10
C ALA A 96 2.17 -1.66 1.31
N GLU A 97 1.55 -2.82 1.52
CA GLU A 97 1.87 -4.04 0.79
C GLU A 97 1.45 -3.95 -0.68
N ALA A 98 0.20 -3.57 -0.95
CA ALA A 98 -0.35 -3.47 -2.30
C ALA A 98 0.42 -2.44 -3.16
N ALA A 99 0.74 -1.28 -2.58
CA ALA A 99 1.46 -0.23 -3.29
C ALA A 99 2.90 -0.64 -3.60
N PHE A 100 3.60 -1.27 -2.65
CA PHE A 100 4.96 -1.75 -2.88
C PHE A 100 4.98 -2.85 -3.96
N GLN A 101 4.07 -3.81 -3.90
CA GLN A 101 3.95 -4.86 -4.91
C GLN A 101 3.60 -4.30 -6.30
N ALA A 102 2.75 -3.27 -6.37
CA ALA A 102 2.45 -2.59 -7.63
C ALA A 102 3.69 -1.89 -8.21
N ALA A 103 4.52 -1.27 -7.37
CA ALA A 103 5.77 -0.66 -7.79
C ALA A 103 6.80 -1.69 -8.25
N ASP A 104 6.92 -2.80 -7.55
CA ASP A 104 7.79 -3.91 -7.92
C ASP A 104 7.38 -4.51 -9.29
N GLN A 105 6.09 -4.71 -9.49
CA GLN A 105 5.56 -5.13 -10.78
C GLN A 105 5.78 -4.08 -11.88
N ALA A 106 5.70 -2.79 -11.56
CA ALA A 106 5.98 -1.73 -12.52
C ALA A 106 7.45 -1.74 -12.96
N MET A 107 8.39 -1.95 -12.04
CA MET A 107 9.80 -2.18 -12.36
C MET A 107 9.97 -3.35 -13.33
N GLN A 108 9.33 -4.47 -13.04
CA GLN A 108 9.38 -5.68 -13.87
C GLN A 108 8.81 -5.43 -15.28
N VAL A 109 7.70 -4.70 -15.40
CA VAL A 109 7.06 -4.37 -16.69
C VAL A 109 7.96 -3.50 -17.56
N HIS A 110 8.66 -2.53 -16.96
CA HIS A 110 9.61 -1.66 -17.69
C HIS A 110 10.93 -2.38 -18.03
N GLY A 111 11.23 -3.51 -17.38
CA GLY A 111 12.51 -4.21 -17.57
C GLY A 111 13.71 -3.32 -17.22
N GLY A 112 14.75 -3.31 -18.04
CA GLY A 112 15.93 -2.48 -17.80
C GLY A 112 15.64 -0.99 -17.64
N TYR A 113 14.65 -0.47 -18.35
CA TYR A 113 14.22 0.93 -18.22
C TYR A 113 13.61 1.24 -16.84
N GLY A 114 13.00 0.28 -16.18
CA GLY A 114 12.48 0.46 -14.80
C GLY A 114 13.58 0.75 -13.78
N TYR A 115 14.79 0.30 -14.05
CA TYR A 115 15.98 0.51 -13.21
C TYR A 115 16.68 1.85 -13.45
N THR A 116 16.32 2.57 -14.53
CA THR A 116 16.89 3.88 -14.88
C THR A 116 16.08 5.01 -14.24
N THR A 117 16.72 6.17 -14.03
CA THR A 117 16.07 7.36 -13.47
C THR A 117 15.11 8.04 -14.43
N GLU A 118 15.14 7.72 -15.72
CA GLU A 118 14.32 8.36 -16.77
C GLU A 118 12.83 8.09 -16.61
N TYR A 119 12.46 6.88 -16.17
CA TYR A 119 11.07 6.46 -16.00
C TYR A 119 10.50 6.67 -14.61
N HIS A 120 11.33 7.07 -13.65
CA HIS A 120 10.99 7.33 -12.24
C HIS A 120 10.37 6.16 -11.45
N VAL A 121 10.11 5.00 -12.04
CA VAL A 121 9.52 3.86 -11.32
C VAL A 121 10.42 3.35 -10.21
N GLU A 122 11.76 3.43 -10.38
CA GLU A 122 12.76 3.06 -9.36
C GLU A 122 12.64 3.94 -8.11
N ARG A 123 12.33 5.24 -8.28
CA ARG A 123 12.13 6.17 -7.19
C ARG A 123 10.89 5.81 -6.37
N TYR A 124 9.76 5.57 -7.04
CA TYR A 124 8.53 5.16 -6.37
C TYR A 124 8.66 3.81 -5.67
N TRP A 125 9.42 2.88 -6.23
CA TRP A 125 9.73 1.60 -5.60
C TRP A 125 10.47 1.80 -4.28
N ARG A 126 11.50 2.65 -4.24
CA ARG A 126 12.24 3.01 -3.01
C ARG A 126 11.34 3.73 -2.00
N ASP A 127 10.57 4.72 -2.46
CA ASP A 127 9.69 5.51 -1.60
C ASP A 127 8.61 4.63 -0.96
N LEU A 128 7.99 3.74 -1.73
CA LEU A 128 6.96 2.84 -1.21
C LEU A 128 7.51 1.77 -0.27
N ARG A 129 8.79 1.41 -0.39
CA ARG A 129 9.43 0.48 0.53
C ARG A 129 9.45 0.99 1.97
N VAL A 130 9.59 2.30 2.17
CA VAL A 130 9.64 2.90 3.51
C VAL A 130 8.31 2.73 4.26
N PHE A 131 7.18 2.72 3.57
CA PHE A 131 5.87 2.59 4.21
C PHE A 131 5.59 1.19 4.80
N ARG A 132 6.39 0.19 4.47
CA ARG A 132 6.37 -1.09 5.18
C ARG A 132 7.09 -1.03 6.54
N ILE A 133 7.86 0.04 6.78
CA ILE A 133 8.67 0.26 7.98
C ILE A 133 8.09 1.38 8.84
N ALA A 134 7.68 2.49 8.23
CA ALA A 134 7.25 3.73 8.90
C ALA A 134 5.80 4.10 8.52
N PRO A 135 5.13 4.96 9.32
CA PRO A 135 5.50 5.42 10.68
C PRO A 135 5.33 4.33 11.74
N VAL A 136 4.58 3.28 11.43
CA VAL A 136 4.39 2.07 12.25
C VAL A 136 4.73 0.88 11.37
N THR A 137 5.56 -0.03 11.85
CA THR A 137 5.98 -1.20 11.06
C THR A 137 4.80 -2.13 10.77
N GLN A 138 4.92 -2.95 9.73
CA GLN A 138 3.90 -3.95 9.40
C GLN A 138 3.70 -4.95 10.55
N GLU A 139 4.78 -5.34 11.21
CA GLU A 139 4.74 -6.26 12.36
C GLU A 139 3.91 -5.67 13.50
N MET A 140 4.05 -4.39 13.80
CA MET A 140 3.25 -3.72 14.83
C MET A 140 1.77 -3.59 14.43
N THR A 141 1.47 -3.37 13.16
CA THR A 141 0.09 -3.37 12.67
C THR A 141 -0.53 -4.76 12.74
N LEU A 142 0.22 -5.80 12.41
CA LEU A 142 -0.22 -7.19 12.53
C LEU A 142 -0.42 -7.60 13.99
N ASN A 143 0.47 -7.20 14.89
CA ASN A 143 0.28 -7.41 16.34
C ASN A 143 -1.02 -6.78 16.84
N TYR A 144 -1.31 -5.54 16.42
CA TYR A 144 -2.57 -4.89 16.79
C TYR A 144 -3.79 -5.69 16.28
N ILE A 145 -3.76 -6.14 15.02
CA ILE A 145 -4.84 -6.94 14.43
C ILE A 145 -5.01 -8.26 15.18
N ALA A 146 -3.90 -8.95 15.45
CA ALA A 146 -3.90 -10.22 16.19
C ALA A 146 -4.52 -10.07 17.58
N GLU A 147 -4.10 -9.07 18.33
CA GLU A 147 -4.53 -8.85 19.73
C GLU A 147 -5.96 -8.28 19.79
N HIS A 148 -6.23 -7.20 19.04
CA HIS A 148 -7.47 -6.43 19.23
C HIS A 148 -8.61 -6.78 18.28
N VAL A 149 -8.33 -7.44 17.15
CA VAL A 149 -9.36 -7.86 16.18
C VAL A 149 -9.64 -9.36 16.31
N LEU A 150 -8.58 -10.16 16.40
CA LEU A 150 -8.72 -11.62 16.48
C LEU A 150 -8.79 -12.14 17.92
N GLY A 151 -8.49 -11.33 18.94
CA GLY A 151 -8.51 -11.73 20.33
C GLY A 151 -7.39 -12.71 20.74
N LEU A 152 -6.28 -12.73 19.99
CA LEU A 152 -5.15 -13.59 20.31
C LEU A 152 -4.36 -13.04 21.50
N PRO A 153 -3.66 -13.92 22.25
CA PRO A 153 -2.80 -13.49 23.34
C PRO A 153 -1.73 -12.51 22.87
N LYS A 154 -1.42 -11.56 23.75
CA LYS A 154 -0.37 -10.55 23.48
C LYS A 154 0.99 -11.22 23.33
N SER A 155 1.75 -10.83 22.30
CA SER A 155 3.02 -11.46 21.97
C SER A 155 4.22 -10.91 22.75
N TYR A 156 4.07 -9.76 23.41
CA TYR A 156 5.14 -9.10 24.20
C TYR A 156 4.57 -8.25 25.33
N GLY A 157 5.38 -8.02 26.35
CA GLY A 157 5.03 -7.13 27.47
C GLY A 157 3.93 -7.71 28.38
N ALA A 158 4.07 -8.99 28.74
CA ALA A 158 3.34 -9.60 29.85
C ALA A 158 3.81 -9.05 31.18
#